data_70247ba3a278b089c2d5117e51073fca
#
_entry.id   70247ba3a278b089c2d5117e51073fca
#
_cell.length_a   1.000
_cell.length_b   1.000
_cell.length_c   1.000
_cell.angle_alpha   90.00
_cell.angle_beta   90.00
_cell.angle_gamma   90.00
#
_symmetry.space_group_name_H-M   'P 1'
#
loop_
_entity.id
_entity.type
_entity.pdbx_description
1 polymer ?
#
loop_
_entity_poly.entity_id
_entity_poly.type
_entity_poly.pdbx_seq_one_letter_code
_entity_poly.pdbx_strand_id
1 'polypeptide(L)'
;MKKSLLLVSAATLALSAMAAPVAGTARNIVREDGSSLSAARKVRGAATRAEMKFDVSESDIIYDTPAGKSSLWSKACSYYSMSLFGIGEGSSDGMPCRIVEGDNGEMYIYNPFSAIDTKSWLKATISGDEMTINLPQAIYADSDGENDYVYVAQVCHFEVSDPETGEGLYHSEEGDTKVTFKKDGDSWVMQREEVNDHPLIIGLVAADDASWCAYSDWDITLSPFSGETVTPPADLKPAEWVMNIPVEGDYVAGKFVNVGFTDDDEVYMQGFSSMFPEAWIKGSLKDGKVTFPSRQYLGADEMSNTFGYFFGATEEEVYNEEWDFTYMEITLADNLVLDYNADQSTMTTEGTLVINKGDSELSIIDSFSAPKLRVQGDVTDFTPANPVPGYFTEPGEYAGSLYFSFPSINNEGQLLDVSNLYYRVYVDGELMTFYTDEYEGLEEDTEEIPFTFSNMNNLGYFGTGDVTHFFYFTFTGYRTIDIQTLYRDGENVYESKIVNAIGGDAGVDGIDIENALRTEWYDLSGRRVDNPGKGLWIKRSVMQDGTSVASKEIIR
;
A
#
# COMPACT_ATOMS: atom_id res chain seq x y z
N MET A 1 11.36 -24.81 -7.51
CA MET A 1 11.28 -23.52 -8.19
C MET A 1 10.01 -22.74 -7.86
N LYS A 2 8.81 -23.35 -7.80
CA LYS A 2 7.55 -22.66 -7.43
C LYS A 2 7.48 -22.12 -5.97
N LYS A 3 8.27 -22.65 -5.03
CA LYS A 3 8.28 -22.19 -3.62
C LYS A 3 8.98 -20.84 -3.41
N SER A 4 9.84 -20.40 -4.34
CA SER A 4 10.48 -19.09 -4.25
C SER A 4 9.57 -17.95 -4.72
N LEU A 5 8.60 -18.25 -5.61
CA LEU A 5 7.60 -17.26 -6.09
C LEU A 5 6.65 -16.82 -4.96
N LEU A 6 6.27 -17.75 -4.08
CA LEU A 6 5.39 -17.48 -2.93
C LEU A 6 5.93 -16.40 -1.98
N LEU A 7 7.25 -16.42 -1.77
CA LEU A 7 7.88 -15.45 -0.87
C LEU A 7 7.82 -14.03 -1.43
N VAL A 8 7.79 -13.87 -2.74
CA VAL A 8 7.80 -12.54 -3.37
C VAL A 8 6.39 -11.98 -3.51
N SER A 9 5.38 -12.79 -3.85
CA SER A 9 4.01 -12.29 -3.97
C SER A 9 3.34 -12.05 -2.60
N ALA A 10 3.52 -12.95 -1.63
CA ALA A 10 3.08 -12.71 -0.24
C ALA A 10 3.96 -11.65 0.45
N ALA A 11 5.27 -11.60 0.15
CA ALA A 11 6.14 -10.52 0.60
C ALA A 11 5.85 -9.20 -0.12
N THR A 12 5.35 -9.21 -1.36
CA THR A 12 4.98 -7.98 -2.06
C THR A 12 3.64 -7.44 -1.53
N LEU A 13 2.70 -8.29 -1.13
CA LEU A 13 1.49 -7.89 -0.42
C LEU A 13 1.77 -7.51 1.05
N ALA A 14 2.65 -8.23 1.75
CA ALA A 14 3.09 -7.88 3.10
C ALA A 14 4.17 -6.79 3.10
N LEU A 15 4.99 -6.66 2.04
CA LEU A 15 5.96 -5.57 1.87
C LEU A 15 5.33 -4.33 1.21
N SER A 16 4.17 -4.39 0.56
CA SER A 16 3.40 -3.16 0.29
C SER A 16 2.80 -2.57 1.57
N ALA A 17 2.63 -3.38 2.63
CA ALA A 17 2.38 -2.88 4.00
C ALA A 17 3.68 -2.57 4.78
N MET A 18 4.83 -3.13 4.37
CA MET A 18 6.16 -2.95 4.98
C MET A 18 7.22 -2.53 3.97
N ALA A 19 6.85 -2.16 2.73
CA ALA A 19 7.82 -1.62 1.80
C ALA A 19 8.48 -0.42 2.47
N ALA A 20 9.74 -0.59 2.77
CA ALA A 20 10.60 0.54 2.97
C ALA A 20 10.32 1.54 1.85
N PRO A 21 10.21 2.82 2.13
CA PRO A 21 9.86 3.80 1.13
C PRO A 21 10.87 3.70 -0.01
N VAL A 22 10.41 3.23 -1.15
CA VAL A 22 10.98 3.67 -2.42
C VAL A 22 10.88 5.19 -2.35
N ALA A 23 11.97 5.87 -2.57
CA ALA A 23 12.12 7.31 -2.48
C ALA A 23 10.82 8.02 -2.91
N GLY A 24 10.14 8.68 -1.97
CA GLY A 24 8.95 9.46 -2.26
C GLY A 24 7.80 9.43 -1.25
N THR A 25 7.78 8.53 -0.28
CA THR A 25 6.71 8.53 0.74
C THR A 25 7.25 8.43 2.15
N ALA A 26 7.82 9.52 2.63
CA ALA A 26 7.83 9.76 4.06
C ALA A 26 6.35 10.02 4.45
N ARG A 27 5.59 8.98 4.81
CA ARG A 27 4.33 9.17 5.51
C ARG A 27 4.63 9.95 6.76
N ASN A 28 3.85 11.00 6.97
CA ASN A 28 3.82 11.73 8.23
C ASN A 28 3.71 10.73 9.36
N ILE A 29 4.81 10.47 10.05
CA ILE A 29 4.78 9.74 11.30
C ILE A 29 4.53 10.79 12.39
N VAL A 30 3.37 11.39 12.37
CA VAL A 30 2.73 11.72 13.63
C VAL A 30 2.19 10.37 14.11
N ARG A 31 2.96 9.72 14.94
CA ARG A 31 2.52 8.49 15.59
C ARG A 31 1.31 8.86 16.43
N GLU A 32 0.26 8.06 16.36
CA GLU A 32 -0.80 8.01 17.38
C GLU A 32 -0.26 7.74 18.79
N ASP A 33 1.03 7.40 18.94
CA ASP A 33 1.74 7.14 20.19
C ASP A 33 2.34 8.39 20.87
N GLY A 34 2.06 9.60 20.36
CA GLY A 34 2.48 10.84 21.01
C GLY A 34 3.99 11.16 20.93
N SER A 35 4.71 10.59 19.95
CA SER A 35 6.09 11.04 19.67
C SER A 35 6.05 12.40 18.98
N SER A 36 6.21 13.44 19.77
CA SER A 36 6.16 14.83 19.36
C SER A 36 7.47 15.29 18.73
N LEU A 37 7.44 16.38 17.96
CA LEU A 37 8.65 17.07 17.48
C LEU A 37 9.59 17.45 18.63
N SER A 38 9.05 17.67 19.81
CA SER A 38 9.82 17.91 21.04
C SER A 38 10.71 16.72 21.41
N ALA A 39 10.33 15.48 21.10
CA ALA A 39 11.16 14.29 21.30
C ALA A 39 12.33 14.24 20.31
N ALA A 40 12.11 14.59 19.05
CA ALA A 40 13.18 14.71 18.04
C ALA A 40 14.22 15.76 18.45
N ARG A 41 13.77 16.85 19.07
CA ARG A 41 14.61 17.91 19.61
C ARG A 41 15.51 17.42 20.77
N LYS A 42 15.01 16.59 21.68
CA LYS A 42 15.78 16.00 22.80
C LYS A 42 16.91 15.08 22.37
N VAL A 43 16.78 14.42 21.22
CA VAL A 43 17.79 13.49 20.67
C VAL A 43 19.00 14.23 20.08
N ARG A 44 18.86 15.51 19.73
CA ARG A 44 19.87 16.25 18.97
C ARG A 44 20.94 16.96 19.77
N GLY A 45 20.89 16.99 21.08
CA GLY A 45 21.87 17.71 21.89
C GLY A 45 22.15 19.09 21.31
N ALA A 46 21.37 20.08 21.70
CA ALA A 46 21.39 21.42 21.18
C ALA A 46 22.82 21.95 20.99
N ALA A 47 23.26 22.13 19.76
CA ALA A 47 24.29 23.12 19.48
C ALA A 47 23.63 24.48 19.74
N THR A 48 23.69 24.94 20.97
CA THR A 48 23.07 26.18 21.42
C THR A 48 23.84 27.35 20.81
N ARG A 49 23.30 27.96 19.76
CA ARG A 49 23.45 29.40 19.59
C ARG A 49 22.54 30.02 20.66
N ALA A 50 23.11 30.38 21.80
CA ALA A 50 22.40 31.05 22.84
C ALA A 50 21.83 32.37 22.30
N GLU A 51 20.52 32.56 22.44
CA GLU A 51 19.76 33.81 22.43
C GLU A 51 18.83 34.11 21.23
N MET A 52 18.85 33.39 20.11
CA MET A 52 17.86 33.63 19.07
C MET A 52 16.51 33.03 19.46
N LYS A 53 15.45 33.84 19.46
CA LYS A 53 14.06 33.43 19.74
C LYS A 53 13.14 34.17 18.80
N PHE A 54 12.03 33.51 18.48
CA PHE A 54 10.94 34.12 17.74
C PHE A 54 9.79 34.45 18.69
N ASP A 55 9.37 35.72 18.71
CA ASP A 55 8.26 36.18 19.54
C ASP A 55 6.93 35.86 18.83
N VAL A 56 6.55 34.61 18.86
CA VAL A 56 5.33 34.07 18.29
C VAL A 56 4.62 33.13 19.26
N SER A 57 3.33 32.97 19.07
CA SER A 57 2.46 32.10 19.86
C SER A 57 1.60 31.23 18.98
N GLU A 58 0.94 30.21 19.51
CA GLU A 58 0.00 29.37 18.76
C GLU A 58 -1.12 30.21 18.11
N SER A 59 -1.54 31.33 18.73
CA SER A 59 -2.57 32.20 18.16
C SER A 59 -2.13 32.92 16.86
N ASP A 60 -0.85 32.92 16.53
CA ASP A 60 -0.33 33.47 15.28
C ASP A 60 -0.38 32.47 14.12
N ILE A 61 -0.69 31.18 14.39
CA ILE A 61 -0.83 30.15 13.37
C ILE A 61 -2.17 30.33 12.65
N ILE A 62 -2.13 30.29 11.33
CA ILE A 62 -3.34 30.38 10.50
C ILE A 62 -3.89 28.96 10.29
N TYR A 63 -4.82 28.52 11.14
CA TYR A 63 -5.51 27.23 10.99
C TYR A 63 -6.76 27.34 10.12
N ASP A 64 -7.52 28.42 10.25
CA ASP A 64 -8.75 28.63 9.51
C ASP A 64 -8.44 28.89 8.03
N THR A 65 -9.27 28.33 7.14
CA THR A 65 -9.15 28.57 5.71
C THR A 65 -9.27 30.07 5.40
N PRO A 66 -8.24 30.69 4.80
CA PRO A 66 -8.29 32.10 4.46
C PRO A 66 -9.39 32.43 3.46
N ALA A 67 -9.90 33.66 3.52
CA ALA A 67 -10.87 34.14 2.53
C ALA A 67 -10.19 34.29 1.14
N GLY A 68 -10.85 33.80 0.10
CA GLY A 68 -10.34 33.89 -1.26
C GLY A 68 -10.80 32.74 -2.16
N LYS A 69 -10.17 32.63 -3.32
CA LYS A 69 -10.43 31.54 -4.27
C LYS A 69 -9.51 30.36 -3.96
N SER A 70 -10.10 29.28 -3.45
CA SER A 70 -9.37 28.02 -3.23
C SER A 70 -9.22 27.25 -4.53
N SER A 71 -8.04 26.70 -4.78
CA SER A 71 -7.73 25.83 -5.93
C SER A 71 -6.68 24.81 -5.58
N LEU A 72 -6.66 23.70 -6.32
CA LEU A 72 -5.67 22.65 -6.20
C LEU A 72 -4.48 22.97 -7.10
N TRP A 73 -3.30 22.83 -6.56
CA TRP A 73 -2.02 23.02 -7.24
C TRP A 73 -1.16 21.78 -7.10
N SER A 74 -0.14 21.70 -7.91
CA SER A 74 0.96 20.73 -7.80
C SER A 74 2.18 21.42 -7.21
N LYS A 75 2.76 20.85 -6.17
CA LYS A 75 4.03 21.28 -5.57
C LYS A 75 5.13 20.28 -5.90
N ALA A 76 6.13 20.70 -6.67
CA ALA A 76 7.38 19.99 -6.84
C ALA A 76 8.43 20.62 -5.93
N CYS A 77 9.27 19.80 -5.29
CA CYS A 77 10.30 20.28 -4.37
C CYS A 77 11.27 19.17 -3.98
N SER A 78 12.39 19.56 -3.39
CA SER A 78 13.21 18.70 -2.53
C SER A 78 12.88 18.98 -1.06
N TYR A 79 13.04 18.00 -0.18
CA TYR A 79 12.73 18.16 1.23
C TYR A 79 13.61 17.30 2.14
N TYR A 80 13.76 17.72 3.40
CA TYR A 80 14.31 16.89 4.48
C TYR A 80 13.19 16.42 5.40
N SER A 81 13.36 15.20 5.92
CA SER A 81 12.46 14.60 6.89
C SER A 81 13.23 13.83 7.97
N MET A 82 12.65 13.74 9.16
CA MET A 82 13.16 12.91 10.25
C MET A 82 12.56 11.50 10.14
N SER A 83 13.42 10.48 10.26
CA SER A 83 13.02 9.08 10.37
C SER A 83 13.69 8.41 11.57
N LEU A 84 13.36 7.15 11.84
CA LEU A 84 14.04 6.34 12.87
C LEU A 84 15.55 6.15 12.58
N PHE A 85 15.94 6.31 11.31
CA PHE A 85 17.32 6.15 10.85
C PHE A 85 18.08 7.48 10.72
N GLY A 86 17.47 8.60 11.13
CA GLY A 86 18.03 9.94 11.06
C GLY A 86 17.31 10.83 10.05
N ILE A 87 18.00 11.89 9.59
CA ILE A 87 17.48 12.82 8.60
C ILE A 87 17.67 12.21 7.21
N GLY A 88 16.57 12.10 6.49
CA GLY A 88 16.56 11.67 5.09
C GLY A 88 16.25 12.83 4.16
N GLU A 89 16.86 12.82 2.97
CA GLU A 89 16.52 13.70 1.87
C GLU A 89 15.53 12.99 0.93
N GLY A 90 14.55 13.75 0.45
CA GLY A 90 13.57 13.29 -0.53
C GLY A 90 13.26 14.37 -1.55
N SER A 91 12.57 13.98 -2.62
CA SER A 91 12.07 14.91 -3.63
C SER A 91 10.69 14.47 -4.12
N SER A 92 9.97 15.40 -4.71
CA SER A 92 8.71 15.13 -5.41
C SER A 92 8.63 15.98 -6.65
N ASP A 93 8.24 15.36 -7.77
CA ASP A 93 7.99 16.06 -9.03
C ASP A 93 6.61 16.70 -9.09
N GLY A 94 5.74 16.37 -8.12
CA GLY A 94 4.43 16.98 -7.95
C GLY A 94 3.58 16.27 -6.89
N MET A 95 3.15 17.04 -5.90
CA MET A 95 2.20 16.58 -4.89
C MET A 95 1.04 17.56 -4.77
N PRO A 96 -0.17 17.12 -4.37
CA PRO A 96 -1.29 18.02 -4.17
C PRO A 96 -0.97 19.07 -3.12
N CYS A 97 -1.26 20.30 -3.47
CA CYS A 97 -1.10 21.45 -2.59
C CYS A 97 -2.31 22.36 -2.75
N ARG A 98 -3.02 22.62 -1.67
CA ARG A 98 -4.14 23.55 -1.70
C ARG A 98 -3.64 24.98 -1.56
N ILE A 99 -4.09 25.85 -2.46
CA ILE A 99 -3.76 27.26 -2.46
C ILE A 99 -5.04 28.09 -2.38
N VAL A 100 -5.00 29.15 -1.58
CA VAL A 100 -6.04 30.20 -1.58
C VAL A 100 -5.42 31.48 -2.11
N GLU A 101 -5.96 31.98 -3.21
CA GLU A 101 -5.70 33.32 -3.74
C GLU A 101 -6.63 34.31 -3.04
N GLY A 102 -6.07 35.09 -2.13
CA GLY A 102 -6.79 36.11 -1.38
C GLY A 102 -6.89 37.45 -2.13
N ASP A 103 -7.60 38.39 -1.52
CA ASP A 103 -7.68 39.76 -2.02
C ASP A 103 -6.32 40.47 -1.87
N ASN A 104 -6.07 41.50 -2.70
CA ASN A 104 -4.89 42.37 -2.63
C ASN A 104 -3.53 41.68 -2.86
N GLY A 105 -3.49 40.58 -3.62
CA GLY A 105 -2.24 39.88 -3.95
C GLY A 105 -1.74 38.99 -2.81
N GLU A 106 -2.58 38.60 -1.89
CA GLU A 106 -2.26 37.57 -0.90
C GLU A 106 -2.40 36.19 -1.51
N MET A 107 -1.53 35.27 -1.10
CA MET A 107 -1.58 33.86 -1.45
C MET A 107 -1.29 33.03 -0.21
N TYR A 108 -2.04 31.97 -0.01
CA TYR A 108 -1.88 31.11 1.14
C TYR A 108 -1.67 29.68 0.68
N ILE A 109 -0.65 29.02 1.23
CA ILE A 109 -0.23 27.66 0.91
C ILE A 109 -0.59 26.78 2.09
N TYR A 110 -1.50 25.81 1.88
CA TYR A 110 -1.90 24.86 2.93
C TYR A 110 -0.82 23.80 3.09
N ASN A 111 -0.56 23.43 4.33
CA ASN A 111 0.36 22.34 4.68
C ASN A 111 1.71 22.47 3.95
N PRO A 112 2.46 23.57 4.17
CA PRO A 112 3.55 24.00 3.30
C PRO A 112 4.74 23.04 3.27
N PHE A 113 4.94 22.21 4.31
CA PHE A 113 6.03 21.24 4.38
C PHE A 113 5.61 19.89 3.80
N SER A 114 6.50 19.28 3.01
CA SER A 114 6.22 18.03 2.29
C SER A 114 6.20 16.79 3.17
N ALA A 115 6.94 16.82 4.28
CA ALA A 115 7.17 15.66 5.12
C ALA A 115 6.52 15.76 6.52
N ILE A 116 5.71 16.79 6.78
CA ILE A 116 4.96 16.96 8.03
C ILE A 116 3.62 17.65 7.77
N ASP A 117 2.55 17.11 8.33
CA ASP A 117 1.21 17.70 8.28
C ASP A 117 1.05 18.76 9.37
N THR A 118 1.18 20.03 9.00
CA THR A 118 1.03 21.17 9.93
C THR A 118 -0.41 21.60 10.11
N LYS A 119 -1.30 21.22 9.20
CA LYS A 119 -2.73 21.62 9.15
C LYS A 119 -2.95 23.13 9.17
N SER A 120 -2.00 23.88 8.66
CA SER A 120 -1.96 25.34 8.73
C SER A 120 -1.58 25.96 7.38
N TRP A 121 -1.69 27.28 7.30
CA TRP A 121 -1.46 28.05 6.10
C TRP A 121 -0.22 28.92 6.23
N LEU A 122 0.65 28.87 5.21
CA LEU A 122 1.77 29.79 5.03
C LEU A 122 1.35 30.93 4.11
N LYS A 123 1.52 32.17 4.57
CA LYS A 123 1.13 33.36 3.81
C LYS A 123 2.25 33.87 2.92
N ALA A 124 1.92 34.18 1.67
CA ALA A 124 2.76 34.86 0.71
C ALA A 124 2.08 36.13 0.18
N THR A 125 2.85 37.01 -0.43
CA THR A 125 2.40 38.23 -1.10
C THR A 125 2.89 38.24 -2.53
N ILE A 126 2.02 38.60 -3.48
CA ILE A 126 2.32 38.67 -4.91
C ILE A 126 2.37 40.14 -5.34
N SER A 127 3.42 40.50 -6.05
CA SER A 127 3.61 41.82 -6.68
C SER A 127 4.17 41.66 -8.09
N GLY A 128 3.32 41.71 -9.09
CA GLY A 128 3.71 41.45 -10.47
C GLY A 128 4.14 39.99 -10.68
N ASP A 129 5.36 39.79 -11.17
CA ASP A 129 5.95 38.47 -11.41
C ASP A 129 6.78 37.92 -10.23
N GLU A 130 6.62 38.52 -9.06
CA GLU A 130 7.30 38.12 -7.84
C GLU A 130 6.28 37.74 -6.75
N MET A 131 6.47 36.57 -6.13
CA MET A 131 5.79 36.14 -4.91
C MET A 131 6.85 36.08 -3.80
N THR A 132 6.50 36.66 -2.63
CA THR A 132 7.39 36.70 -1.47
C THR A 132 6.70 36.09 -0.27
N ILE A 133 7.39 35.18 0.40
CA ILE A 133 7.04 34.67 1.73
C ILE A 133 7.91 35.42 2.74
N ASN A 134 7.27 36.24 3.58
CA ASN A 134 7.97 36.89 4.68
C ASN A 134 8.03 35.95 5.87
N LEU A 135 9.20 35.79 6.46
CA LEU A 135 9.51 34.87 7.54
C LEU A 135 10.10 35.60 8.77
N PRO A 136 9.98 35.10 10.00
CA PRO A 136 9.33 33.84 10.35
C PRO A 136 7.79 33.92 10.32
N GLN A 137 7.12 32.77 10.12
CA GLN A 137 5.69 32.64 10.36
C GLN A 137 5.44 31.43 11.25
N ALA A 138 4.60 31.59 12.30
CA ALA A 138 4.16 30.47 13.11
C ALA A 138 3.34 29.52 12.24
N ILE A 139 3.64 28.21 12.31
CA ILE A 139 3.09 27.23 11.39
C ILE A 139 2.63 25.93 12.04
N TYR A 140 3.17 25.61 13.21
CA TYR A 140 2.85 24.37 13.91
C TYR A 140 2.98 24.58 15.43
N ALA A 141 2.11 23.91 16.18
CA ALA A 141 2.21 23.83 17.65
C ALA A 141 2.10 22.37 18.09
N ASP A 142 2.83 22.03 19.14
CA ASP A 142 2.90 20.70 19.72
C ASP A 142 3.05 20.80 21.25
N SER A 143 2.74 19.72 21.98
CA SER A 143 2.87 19.65 23.42
C SER A 143 3.44 18.30 23.84
N ASP A 144 4.33 18.28 24.82
CA ASP A 144 4.79 17.05 25.46
C ASP A 144 4.02 16.72 26.75
N GLY A 145 2.93 17.46 27.01
CA GLY A 145 2.10 17.33 28.19
C GLY A 145 2.62 18.10 29.41
N GLU A 146 3.85 18.61 29.36
CA GLU A 146 4.43 19.50 30.39
C GLU A 146 4.65 20.91 29.84
N ASN A 147 5.01 21.01 28.54
CA ASN A 147 5.29 22.27 27.87
C ASN A 147 4.62 22.33 26.51
N ASP A 148 4.20 23.53 26.13
CA ASP A 148 3.69 23.85 24.79
C ASP A 148 4.84 24.43 23.95
N TYR A 149 4.97 23.95 22.72
CA TYR A 149 6.00 24.38 21.78
C TYR A 149 5.35 24.97 20.54
N VAL A 150 5.92 26.08 20.05
CA VAL A 150 5.53 26.67 18.78
C VAL A 150 6.70 26.58 17.81
N TYR A 151 6.38 26.29 16.57
CA TYR A 151 7.36 26.18 15.49
C TYR A 151 7.02 27.18 14.39
N VAL A 152 8.06 27.72 13.78
CA VAL A 152 7.96 28.68 12.68
C VAL A 152 8.51 28.09 11.39
N ALA A 153 7.97 28.50 10.25
CA ALA A 153 8.67 28.42 9.00
C ALA A 153 9.73 29.53 8.96
N GLN A 154 10.98 29.18 8.68
CA GLN A 154 12.10 30.12 8.66
C GLN A 154 13.14 29.72 7.62
N VAL A 155 13.87 30.68 7.07
CA VAL A 155 15.05 30.42 6.23
C VAL A 155 16.16 29.80 7.09
N CYS A 156 16.77 28.72 6.57
CA CYS A 156 17.90 28.09 7.21
C CYS A 156 19.07 27.93 6.23
N HIS A 157 20.28 28.12 6.77
CA HIS A 157 21.57 27.98 6.09
C HIS A 157 22.30 26.75 6.62
N PHE A 158 23.10 26.11 5.77
CA PHE A 158 23.96 25.01 6.19
C PHE A 158 25.27 25.56 6.79
N GLU A 159 25.59 25.14 8.01
CA GLU A 159 26.86 25.41 8.67
C GLU A 159 27.66 24.10 8.82
N VAL A 160 28.87 24.11 8.27
CA VAL A 160 29.81 22.99 8.40
C VAL A 160 30.36 22.98 9.83
N SER A 161 30.06 21.93 10.58
CA SER A 161 30.54 21.74 11.95
C SER A 161 31.89 21.03 12.00
N ASP A 162 32.21 20.20 11.00
CA ASP A 162 33.48 19.50 10.84
C ASP A 162 34.06 19.77 9.43
N PRO A 163 35.08 20.62 9.30
CA PRO A 163 35.67 20.92 8.02
C PRO A 163 36.44 19.73 7.38
N GLU A 164 36.79 18.69 8.14
CA GLU A 164 37.51 17.52 7.62
C GLU A 164 36.55 16.54 6.94
N THR A 165 35.34 16.39 7.48
CA THR A 165 34.31 15.49 6.93
C THR A 165 33.28 16.22 6.09
N GLY A 166 33.15 17.54 6.25
CA GLY A 166 32.06 18.33 5.63
C GLY A 166 30.72 18.19 6.35
N GLU A 167 30.68 17.51 7.48
CA GLU A 167 29.46 17.35 8.27
C GLU A 167 29.01 18.68 8.87
N GLY A 168 27.69 18.91 8.89
CA GLY A 168 27.11 20.13 9.39
C GLY A 168 25.61 20.00 9.63
N LEU A 169 24.99 21.10 10.02
CA LEU A 169 23.55 21.19 10.24
C LEU A 169 22.99 22.51 9.70
N TYR A 170 21.71 22.48 9.35
CA TYR A 170 20.99 23.70 9.03
C TYR A 170 20.66 24.47 10.30
N HIS A 171 20.71 25.77 10.23
CA HIS A 171 20.37 26.70 11.30
C HIS A 171 19.76 27.99 10.72
N SER A 172 18.96 28.67 11.51
CA SER A 172 18.45 30.01 11.17
C SER A 172 19.44 31.11 11.57
N GLU A 173 19.48 32.20 10.79
CA GLU A 173 20.29 33.37 11.07
C GLU A 173 19.42 34.62 11.31
N GLU A 174 19.95 35.55 12.09
CA GLU A 174 19.31 36.84 12.30
C GLU A 174 19.36 37.66 11.00
N GLY A 175 18.21 38.14 10.53
CA GLY A 175 18.13 38.94 9.30
C GLY A 175 17.57 38.23 8.08
N ASP A 176 17.43 36.89 8.11
CA ASP A 176 16.80 36.14 7.04
C ASP A 176 15.28 36.26 7.18
N THR A 177 14.70 37.13 6.38
CA THR A 177 13.31 37.54 6.56
C THR A 177 12.38 37.16 5.42
N LYS A 178 12.87 36.53 4.35
CA LYS A 178 12.04 36.23 3.18
C LYS A 178 12.61 35.17 2.24
N VAL A 179 11.69 34.49 1.56
CA VAL A 179 11.97 33.67 0.37
C VAL A 179 11.19 34.23 -0.80
N THR A 180 11.83 34.29 -1.96
CA THR A 180 11.26 34.86 -3.19
C THR A 180 11.03 33.79 -4.24
N PHE A 181 9.91 33.88 -4.92
CA PHE A 181 9.56 33.07 -6.09
C PHE A 181 9.39 33.99 -7.30
N LYS A 182 9.78 33.49 -8.46
CA LYS A 182 9.53 34.15 -9.74
C LYS A 182 8.47 33.40 -10.54
N LYS A 183 7.68 34.16 -11.28
CA LYS A 183 6.70 33.58 -12.18
C LYS A 183 7.38 33.00 -13.41
N ASP A 184 7.04 31.73 -13.74
CA ASP A 184 7.41 31.06 -14.98
C ASP A 184 6.15 30.43 -15.60
N GLY A 185 5.67 31.03 -16.69
CA GLY A 185 4.33 30.73 -17.20
C GLY A 185 3.24 31.00 -16.16
N ASP A 186 2.49 29.96 -15.76
CA ASP A 186 1.48 30.03 -14.70
C ASP A 186 2.01 29.53 -13.33
N SER A 187 3.26 29.08 -13.28
CA SER A 187 3.90 28.52 -12.09
C SER A 187 4.68 29.58 -11.30
N TRP A 188 4.87 29.33 -10.03
CA TRP A 188 5.77 30.06 -9.14
C TRP A 188 6.98 29.18 -8.82
N VAL A 189 8.19 29.65 -9.16
CA VAL A 189 9.46 28.92 -8.96
C VAL A 189 10.30 29.64 -7.92
N MET A 190 10.63 28.93 -6.83
CA MET A 190 11.50 29.43 -5.76
C MET A 190 12.84 29.83 -6.34
N GLN A 191 13.32 31.02 -5.97
CA GLN A 191 14.62 31.47 -6.39
C GLN A 191 15.68 30.78 -5.54
N ARG A 192 16.46 29.93 -6.19
CA ARG A 192 17.52 29.16 -5.53
C ARG A 192 18.65 30.10 -5.10
N GLU A 193 18.97 30.03 -3.82
CA GLU A 193 20.16 30.64 -3.24
C GLU A 193 20.98 29.53 -2.57
N GLU A 194 22.29 29.64 -2.59
CA GLU A 194 23.21 28.66 -2.01
C GLU A 194 24.25 29.35 -1.10
N VAL A 195 24.52 28.66 0.00
CA VAL A 195 25.61 29.08 0.92
C VAL A 195 26.47 27.86 1.21
N ASN A 196 27.76 27.95 0.97
CA ASN A 196 28.72 26.84 1.11
C ASN A 196 28.37 25.60 0.29
N ASP A 197 27.93 25.79 -0.95
CA ASP A 197 27.47 24.72 -1.86
C ASP A 197 26.21 23.94 -1.39
N HIS A 198 25.49 24.48 -0.42
CA HIS A 198 24.22 23.94 0.06
C HIS A 198 23.07 24.93 -0.22
N PRO A 199 21.85 24.42 -0.56
CA PRO A 199 20.71 25.28 -0.82
C PRO A 199 20.23 25.97 0.47
N LEU A 200 19.71 27.19 0.34
CA LEU A 200 18.84 27.77 1.36
C LEU A 200 17.54 26.99 1.40
N ILE A 201 17.09 26.65 2.59
CA ILE A 201 15.87 25.90 2.80
C ILE A 201 14.83 26.70 3.58
N ILE A 202 13.55 26.44 3.36
CA ILE A 202 12.51 26.82 4.29
C ILE A 202 12.44 25.70 5.32
N GLY A 203 12.91 25.93 6.53
CA GLY A 203 12.97 24.94 7.60
C GLY A 203 11.86 25.13 8.64
N LEU A 204 11.44 24.04 9.25
CA LEU A 204 10.66 24.06 10.47
C LEU A 204 11.59 24.27 11.65
N VAL A 205 11.40 25.36 12.39
CA VAL A 205 12.32 25.85 13.43
C VAL A 205 11.56 26.06 14.73
N ALA A 206 12.11 25.60 15.85
CA ALA A 206 11.53 25.85 17.16
C ALA A 206 11.61 27.34 17.53
N ALA A 207 10.51 27.92 18.00
CA ALA A 207 10.45 29.36 18.27
C ALA A 207 11.28 29.80 19.48
N ASP A 208 11.46 28.93 20.46
CA ASP A 208 12.07 29.23 21.76
C ASP A 208 13.61 29.19 21.76
N ASP A 209 14.25 28.52 20.79
CA ASP A 209 15.71 28.40 20.70
C ASP A 209 16.26 28.42 19.27
N ALA A 210 15.40 28.68 18.28
CA ALA A 210 15.73 28.77 16.87
C ALA A 210 16.40 27.49 16.29
N SER A 211 16.20 26.32 16.91
CA SER A 211 16.75 25.04 16.43
C SER A 211 15.94 24.50 15.26
N TRP A 212 16.63 24.05 14.22
CA TRP A 212 16.00 23.38 13.08
C TRP A 212 15.54 21.96 13.46
N CYS A 213 14.32 21.60 13.07
CA CYS A 213 13.66 20.34 13.48
C CYS A 213 13.77 19.24 12.43
N ALA A 214 14.66 19.36 11.42
CA ALA A 214 14.88 18.40 10.34
C ALA A 214 13.74 18.22 9.34
N TYR A 215 12.78 19.10 9.33
CA TYR A 215 11.78 19.20 8.28
C TYR A 215 12.02 20.50 7.51
N SER A 216 12.01 20.40 6.21
CA SER A 216 12.23 21.56 5.33
C SER A 216 11.95 21.25 3.88
N ASP A 217 11.66 22.31 3.12
CA ASP A 217 11.46 22.23 1.68
C ASP A 217 12.36 23.28 0.99
N TRP A 218 12.86 22.95 -0.21
CA TRP A 218 13.60 23.86 -1.11
C TRP A 218 13.39 23.49 -2.58
N ASP A 219 13.88 24.30 -3.49
CA ASP A 219 13.66 24.17 -4.93
C ASP A 219 12.16 24.02 -5.28
N ILE A 220 11.31 24.75 -4.54
CA ILE A 220 9.86 24.63 -4.63
C ILE A 220 9.36 25.22 -5.95
N THR A 221 8.55 24.44 -6.67
CA THR A 221 7.75 24.91 -7.80
C THR A 221 6.28 24.66 -7.50
N LEU A 222 5.46 25.70 -7.56
CA LEU A 222 4.01 25.63 -7.42
C LEU A 222 3.37 25.87 -8.79
N SER A 223 2.60 24.89 -9.29
CA SER A 223 1.93 24.95 -10.59
C SER A 223 0.45 24.72 -10.44
N PRO A 224 -0.44 25.51 -11.11
CA PRO A 224 -1.86 25.22 -11.12
C PRO A 224 -2.12 23.81 -11.62
N PHE A 225 -2.95 23.07 -10.90
CA PHE A 225 -3.34 21.72 -11.32
C PHE A 225 -4.66 21.75 -12.06
N SER A 226 -4.70 21.12 -13.24
CA SER A 226 -5.86 21.12 -14.13
C SER A 226 -6.42 19.72 -14.43
N GLY A 227 -6.05 18.70 -13.64
CA GLY A 227 -6.60 17.36 -13.80
C GLY A 227 -8.12 17.34 -13.57
N GLU A 228 -8.85 16.73 -14.50
CA GLU A 228 -10.29 16.57 -14.42
C GLU A 228 -10.64 15.10 -14.17
N THR A 229 -11.46 14.84 -13.17
CA THR A 229 -12.00 13.52 -12.91
C THR A 229 -13.09 13.17 -13.91
N VAL A 230 -13.22 11.89 -14.21
CA VAL A 230 -14.31 11.40 -15.08
C VAL A 230 -15.65 11.61 -14.38
N THR A 231 -16.58 12.24 -15.07
CA THR A 231 -17.97 12.39 -14.65
C THR A 231 -18.87 11.55 -15.56
N PRO A 232 -19.53 10.51 -15.04
CA PRO A 232 -20.44 9.70 -15.85
C PRO A 232 -21.70 10.49 -16.24
N PRO A 233 -22.41 10.09 -17.31
CA PRO A 233 -23.71 10.67 -17.65
C PRO A 233 -24.71 10.57 -16.49
N ALA A 234 -25.55 11.59 -16.30
CA ALA A 234 -26.50 11.65 -15.19
C ALA A 234 -27.59 10.55 -15.23
N ASP A 235 -27.82 9.98 -16.40
CA ASP A 235 -28.77 8.88 -16.64
C ASP A 235 -28.11 7.48 -16.66
N LEU A 236 -26.80 7.40 -16.44
CA LEU A 236 -26.10 6.13 -16.32
C LEU A 236 -26.72 5.29 -15.18
N LYS A 237 -26.98 4.04 -15.47
CA LYS A 237 -27.48 3.06 -14.49
C LYS A 237 -26.44 1.98 -14.27
N PRO A 238 -25.50 2.21 -13.36
CA PRO A 238 -24.50 1.21 -13.07
C PRO A 238 -25.13 0.01 -12.35
N ALA A 239 -24.61 -1.18 -12.63
CA ALA A 239 -24.89 -2.39 -11.88
C ALA A 239 -23.75 -2.68 -10.90
N GLU A 240 -24.07 -3.41 -9.82
CA GLU A 240 -23.05 -3.93 -8.91
C GLU A 240 -22.35 -5.13 -9.52
N TRP A 241 -21.04 -5.04 -9.59
CA TRP A 241 -20.14 -6.10 -10.02
C TRP A 241 -19.19 -6.45 -8.89
N VAL A 242 -18.62 -7.62 -8.96
CA VAL A 242 -17.51 -8.05 -8.10
C VAL A 242 -16.25 -8.10 -8.93
N MET A 243 -15.26 -7.36 -8.51
CA MET A 243 -13.89 -7.49 -9.02
C MET A 243 -13.17 -8.53 -8.16
N ASN A 244 -12.94 -9.71 -8.73
CA ASN A 244 -12.22 -10.80 -8.10
C ASN A 244 -10.73 -10.70 -8.40
N ILE A 245 -9.91 -10.94 -7.38
CA ILE A 245 -8.46 -10.80 -7.42
C ILE A 245 -7.86 -12.18 -7.23
N PRO A 246 -7.00 -12.66 -8.13
CA PRO A 246 -6.35 -13.94 -7.97
C PRO A 246 -5.22 -13.88 -6.93
N VAL A 247 -5.09 -14.97 -6.17
CA VAL A 247 -3.93 -15.29 -5.36
C VAL A 247 -3.43 -16.65 -5.81
N GLU A 248 -2.20 -16.73 -6.31
CA GLU A 248 -1.61 -17.96 -6.86
C GLU A 248 -2.43 -18.63 -7.96
N GLY A 249 -3.19 -17.84 -8.71
CA GLY A 249 -4.05 -18.34 -9.79
C GLY A 249 -5.48 -18.68 -9.37
N ASP A 250 -5.77 -18.71 -8.06
CA ASP A 250 -7.11 -18.91 -7.52
C ASP A 250 -7.73 -17.58 -7.09
N TYR A 251 -9.01 -17.37 -7.43
CA TYR A 251 -9.74 -16.19 -6.99
C TYR A 251 -10.26 -16.39 -5.56
N VAL A 252 -9.76 -15.58 -4.65
CA VAL A 252 -10.11 -15.69 -3.21
C VAL A 252 -10.69 -14.40 -2.64
N ALA A 253 -10.32 -13.26 -3.20
CA ALA A 253 -10.80 -11.96 -2.76
C ALA A 253 -11.72 -11.34 -3.80
N GLY A 254 -12.68 -10.57 -3.32
CA GLY A 254 -13.54 -9.77 -4.17
C GLY A 254 -13.86 -8.44 -3.51
N LYS A 255 -14.09 -7.43 -4.33
CA LYS A 255 -14.62 -6.14 -3.88
C LYS A 255 -15.72 -5.67 -4.82
N PHE A 256 -16.68 -4.95 -4.26
CA PHE A 256 -17.72 -4.32 -5.08
C PHE A 256 -17.13 -3.22 -5.96
N VAL A 257 -17.54 -3.23 -7.21
CA VAL A 257 -17.33 -2.17 -8.16
C VAL A 257 -18.65 -1.88 -8.88
N ASN A 258 -18.89 -0.63 -9.22
CA ASN A 258 -20.02 -0.22 -10.05
C ASN A 258 -19.57 -0.18 -11.51
N VAL A 259 -20.27 -0.87 -12.40
CA VAL A 259 -20.02 -0.81 -13.84
C VAL A 259 -21.28 -0.41 -14.58
N GLY A 260 -21.19 0.61 -15.43
CA GLY A 260 -22.28 1.10 -16.25
C GLY A 260 -21.90 1.13 -17.73
N PHE A 261 -22.86 0.78 -18.58
CA PHE A 261 -22.76 0.84 -20.04
C PHE A 261 -23.74 1.86 -20.58
N THR A 262 -23.34 2.62 -21.58
CA THR A 262 -24.22 3.56 -22.31
C THR A 262 -24.62 2.99 -23.66
N ASP A 263 -25.63 3.60 -24.29
CA ASP A 263 -26.08 3.23 -25.63
C ASP A 263 -25.04 3.54 -26.73
N ASP A 264 -24.04 4.39 -26.42
CA ASP A 264 -22.94 4.77 -27.31
C ASP A 264 -21.66 3.90 -27.08
N ASP A 265 -21.80 2.70 -26.49
CA ASP A 265 -20.71 1.78 -26.20
C ASP A 265 -19.65 2.36 -25.25
N GLU A 266 -19.95 3.38 -24.47
CA GLU A 266 -19.09 3.86 -23.40
C GLU A 266 -19.28 2.99 -22.15
N VAL A 267 -18.18 2.74 -21.43
CA VAL A 267 -18.18 1.95 -20.20
C VAL A 267 -17.58 2.77 -19.08
N TYR A 268 -18.23 2.78 -17.93
CA TYR A 268 -17.80 3.49 -16.73
C TYR A 268 -17.61 2.51 -15.58
N MET A 269 -16.52 2.65 -14.81
CA MET A 269 -16.27 1.81 -13.64
C MET A 269 -15.82 2.67 -12.44
N GLN A 270 -16.33 2.33 -11.25
CA GLN A 270 -16.08 3.01 -9.96
C GLN A 270 -15.86 1.96 -8.86
N GLY A 271 -15.21 2.35 -7.74
CA GLY A 271 -15.09 1.51 -6.54
C GLY A 271 -13.88 0.57 -6.53
N PHE A 272 -13.04 0.58 -7.56
CA PHE A 272 -11.85 -0.27 -7.65
C PHE A 272 -10.70 0.24 -6.75
N SER A 273 -10.62 1.53 -6.44
CA SER A 273 -9.61 2.10 -5.56
C SER A 273 -10.13 2.30 -4.13
N SER A 274 -9.36 1.92 -3.12
CA SER A 274 -9.68 2.20 -1.72
C SER A 274 -9.37 3.65 -1.34
N MET A 275 -8.37 4.26 -1.97
CA MET A 275 -7.99 5.66 -1.73
C MET A 275 -8.94 6.64 -2.43
N PHE A 276 -9.46 6.26 -3.62
CA PHE A 276 -10.35 7.09 -4.44
C PHE A 276 -11.67 6.35 -4.75
N PRO A 277 -12.48 5.99 -3.74
CA PRO A 277 -13.65 5.12 -3.92
C PRO A 277 -14.74 5.73 -4.81
N GLU A 278 -14.81 7.07 -4.86
CA GLU A 278 -15.80 7.79 -5.65
C GLU A 278 -15.35 8.09 -7.09
N ALA A 279 -14.08 7.77 -7.42
CA ALA A 279 -13.52 8.05 -8.73
C ALA A 279 -14.07 7.09 -9.79
N TRP A 280 -14.44 7.65 -10.93
CA TRP A 280 -14.82 6.92 -12.11
C TRP A 280 -13.69 6.87 -13.12
N ILE A 281 -13.60 5.75 -13.84
CA ILE A 281 -12.84 5.66 -15.09
C ILE A 281 -13.80 5.41 -16.24
N LYS A 282 -13.40 5.87 -17.43
CA LYS A 282 -14.18 5.76 -18.66
C LYS A 282 -13.41 4.92 -19.67
N GLY A 283 -14.10 3.97 -20.27
CA GLY A 283 -13.61 3.14 -21.37
C GLY A 283 -14.63 3.05 -22.50
N SER A 284 -14.39 2.13 -23.41
CA SER A 284 -15.30 1.83 -24.52
C SER A 284 -15.41 0.35 -24.75
N LEU A 285 -16.60 -0.12 -25.18
CA LEU A 285 -16.88 -1.49 -25.60
C LEU A 285 -16.84 -1.56 -27.12
N LYS A 286 -15.96 -2.40 -27.66
CA LYS A 286 -15.89 -2.65 -29.08
C LYS A 286 -15.45 -4.11 -29.34
N ASP A 287 -16.15 -4.77 -30.25
CA ASP A 287 -15.84 -6.15 -30.68
C ASP A 287 -15.67 -7.14 -29.50
N GLY A 288 -16.50 -7.00 -28.46
CA GLY A 288 -16.45 -7.82 -27.26
C GLY A 288 -15.29 -7.51 -26.32
N LYS A 289 -14.63 -6.36 -26.48
CA LYS A 289 -13.56 -5.89 -25.60
C LYS A 289 -13.92 -4.56 -24.97
N VAL A 290 -13.74 -4.45 -23.68
CA VAL A 290 -13.78 -3.20 -22.93
C VAL A 290 -12.35 -2.69 -22.81
N THR A 291 -12.12 -1.46 -23.25
CA THR A 291 -10.81 -0.81 -23.20
C THR A 291 -10.88 0.46 -22.37
N PHE A 292 -10.13 0.49 -21.27
CA PHE A 292 -9.96 1.68 -20.43
C PHE A 292 -8.59 2.31 -20.74
N PRO A 293 -8.54 3.54 -21.29
CA PRO A 293 -7.28 4.27 -21.47
C PRO A 293 -6.62 4.55 -20.13
N SER A 294 -5.31 4.46 -20.08
CA SER A 294 -4.49 4.84 -18.92
C SER A 294 -4.41 6.36 -18.72
N ARG A 295 -3.80 6.81 -17.64
CA ARG A 295 -3.62 8.22 -17.25
C ARG A 295 -4.93 8.95 -16.93
N GLN A 296 -5.96 8.22 -16.50
CA GLN A 296 -7.18 8.88 -16.02
C GLN A 296 -6.98 9.33 -14.58
N TYR A 297 -7.14 10.64 -14.37
CA TYR A 297 -7.03 11.24 -13.03
C TYR A 297 -8.19 10.81 -12.14
N LEU A 298 -7.88 10.30 -10.96
CA LEU A 298 -8.85 9.77 -9.98
C LEU A 298 -9.17 10.76 -8.88
N GLY A 299 -8.21 11.60 -8.52
CA GLY A 299 -8.35 12.54 -7.41
C GLY A 299 -7.01 12.88 -6.77
N ALA A 300 -7.08 13.74 -5.76
CA ALA A 300 -5.96 14.08 -4.91
C ALA A 300 -6.25 13.70 -3.46
N ASP A 301 -5.30 13.08 -2.80
CA ASP A 301 -5.28 12.92 -1.36
C ASP A 301 -4.17 13.81 -0.77
N GLU A 302 -4.60 14.89 -0.12
CA GLU A 302 -3.70 15.88 0.46
C GLU A 302 -2.99 15.35 1.71
N MET A 303 -3.55 14.34 2.38
CA MET A 303 -2.93 13.74 3.58
C MET A 303 -1.75 12.86 3.23
N SER A 304 -1.85 12.09 2.16
CA SER A 304 -0.75 11.24 1.65
C SER A 304 0.09 11.93 0.58
N ASN A 305 -0.15 13.22 0.31
CA ASN A 305 0.52 13.98 -0.75
C ASN A 305 0.49 13.28 -2.12
N THR A 306 -0.71 12.80 -2.52
CA THR A 306 -0.83 11.90 -3.67
C THR A 306 -1.86 12.39 -4.67
N PHE A 307 -1.45 12.51 -5.93
CA PHE A 307 -2.35 12.50 -7.08
C PHE A 307 -2.52 11.07 -7.55
N GLY A 308 -3.76 10.58 -7.59
CA GLY A 308 -4.07 9.23 -8.04
C GLY A 308 -4.44 9.19 -9.52
N TYR A 309 -3.87 8.22 -10.23
CA TYR A 309 -4.18 7.97 -11.64
C TYR A 309 -4.43 6.48 -11.86
N PHE A 310 -5.38 6.19 -12.74
CA PHE A 310 -5.61 4.85 -13.24
C PHE A 310 -4.66 4.53 -14.39
N PHE A 311 -4.11 3.30 -14.37
CA PHE A 311 -3.35 2.71 -15.46
C PHE A 311 -3.72 1.25 -15.69
N GLY A 312 -3.64 0.82 -16.93
CA GLY A 312 -3.38 -0.57 -17.27
C GLY A 312 -1.88 -0.84 -17.15
N ALA A 313 -1.52 -2.08 -16.88
CA ALA A 313 -0.13 -2.53 -16.83
C ALA A 313 -0.01 -3.98 -17.30
N THR A 314 1.21 -4.40 -17.57
CA THR A 314 1.59 -5.79 -17.81
C THR A 314 2.56 -6.23 -16.73
N GLU A 315 2.53 -7.53 -16.43
CA GLU A 315 3.46 -8.15 -15.49
C GLU A 315 4.32 -9.17 -16.24
N GLU A 316 5.60 -9.17 -15.97
CA GLU A 316 6.55 -10.13 -16.50
C GLU A 316 7.40 -10.70 -15.37
N GLU A 317 7.59 -12.03 -15.39
CA GLU A 317 8.46 -12.71 -14.45
C GLU A 317 9.93 -12.48 -14.86
N VAL A 318 10.70 -11.81 -14.00
CA VAL A 318 12.11 -11.48 -14.22
C VAL A 318 12.97 -12.19 -13.19
N TYR A 319 13.99 -12.94 -13.66
CA TYR A 319 14.98 -13.54 -12.79
C TYR A 319 16.18 -12.61 -12.58
N ASN A 320 16.48 -12.32 -11.33
CA ASN A 320 17.64 -11.53 -10.94
C ASN A 320 18.81 -12.46 -10.63
N GLU A 321 19.83 -12.49 -11.53
CA GLU A 321 21.00 -13.34 -11.39
C GLU A 321 21.91 -12.96 -10.20
N GLU A 322 21.96 -11.69 -9.82
CA GLU A 322 22.82 -11.19 -8.73
C GLU A 322 22.34 -11.66 -7.35
N TRP A 323 21.01 -11.71 -7.18
CA TRP A 323 20.37 -12.03 -5.90
C TRP A 323 19.73 -13.43 -5.87
N ASP A 324 19.83 -14.19 -6.97
CA ASP A 324 19.27 -15.56 -7.15
C ASP A 324 17.78 -15.65 -6.78
N PHE A 325 16.99 -14.67 -7.21
CA PHE A 325 15.54 -14.69 -7.03
C PHE A 325 14.77 -14.20 -8.26
N THR A 326 13.53 -14.63 -8.35
CA THR A 326 12.58 -14.19 -9.38
C THR A 326 11.59 -13.22 -8.77
N TYR A 327 11.28 -12.14 -9.49
CA TYR A 327 10.27 -11.16 -9.12
C TYR A 327 9.36 -10.83 -10.30
N MET A 328 8.20 -10.25 -10.01
CA MET A 328 7.30 -9.72 -11.04
C MET A 328 7.65 -8.27 -11.32
N GLU A 329 7.98 -7.96 -12.58
CA GLU A 329 8.18 -6.60 -13.04
C GLU A 329 6.88 -6.06 -13.63
N ILE A 330 6.44 -4.90 -13.13
CA ILE A 330 5.23 -4.23 -13.59
C ILE A 330 5.62 -3.10 -14.54
N THR A 331 5.06 -3.12 -15.74
CA THR A 331 5.24 -2.07 -16.75
C THR A 331 3.91 -1.41 -17.08
N LEU A 332 3.83 -0.08 -16.91
CA LEU A 332 2.62 0.69 -17.25
C LEU A 332 2.33 0.59 -18.75
N ALA A 333 1.07 0.35 -19.08
CA ALA A 333 0.56 0.25 -20.44
C ALA A 333 -0.33 1.45 -20.78
N ASP A 334 -0.58 1.69 -22.06
CA ASP A 334 -1.46 2.77 -22.51
C ASP A 334 -2.95 2.51 -22.23
N ASN A 335 -3.32 1.24 -22.02
CA ASN A 335 -4.69 0.83 -21.79
C ASN A 335 -4.77 -0.43 -20.92
N LEU A 336 -5.86 -0.61 -20.20
CA LEU A 336 -6.32 -1.91 -19.70
C LEU A 336 -7.40 -2.44 -20.65
N VAL A 337 -7.22 -3.65 -21.15
CA VAL A 337 -8.17 -4.32 -22.05
C VAL A 337 -8.76 -5.53 -21.38
N LEU A 338 -10.09 -5.63 -21.34
CA LEU A 338 -10.82 -6.76 -20.78
C LEU A 338 -11.67 -7.43 -21.87
N ASP A 339 -11.66 -8.74 -21.91
CA ASP A 339 -12.57 -9.53 -22.74
C ASP A 339 -13.94 -9.59 -22.08
N TYR A 340 -14.96 -9.03 -22.73
CA TYR A 340 -16.33 -8.97 -22.23
C TYR A 340 -17.18 -10.09 -22.78
N ASN A 341 -17.75 -10.89 -21.90
CA ASN A 341 -18.74 -11.91 -22.22
C ASN A 341 -20.12 -11.47 -21.73
N ALA A 342 -20.98 -11.00 -22.66
CA ALA A 342 -22.30 -10.52 -22.34
C ALA A 342 -23.24 -11.63 -21.83
N ASP A 343 -23.12 -12.87 -22.34
CA ASP A 343 -23.97 -14.00 -21.96
C ASP A 343 -23.70 -14.44 -20.51
N GLN A 344 -22.46 -14.29 -20.05
CA GLN A 344 -22.04 -14.63 -18.69
C GLN A 344 -22.00 -13.41 -17.76
N SER A 345 -22.17 -12.21 -18.30
CA SER A 345 -22.01 -10.95 -17.58
C SER A 345 -20.66 -10.88 -16.84
N THR A 346 -19.58 -11.17 -17.58
CA THR A 346 -18.20 -11.20 -17.05
C THR A 346 -17.23 -10.40 -17.90
N MET A 347 -16.19 -9.87 -17.27
CA MET A 347 -15.02 -9.29 -17.94
C MET A 347 -13.75 -9.93 -17.38
N THR A 348 -12.82 -10.30 -18.22
CA THR A 348 -11.55 -10.91 -17.84
C THR A 348 -10.38 -10.26 -18.54
N THR A 349 -9.24 -10.21 -17.91
CA THR A 349 -7.99 -9.71 -18.48
C THR A 349 -6.80 -10.50 -17.94
N GLU A 350 -5.71 -10.53 -18.68
CA GLU A 350 -4.40 -10.96 -18.19
C GLU A 350 -3.53 -9.75 -17.80
N GLY A 351 -4.03 -8.53 -18.04
CA GLY A 351 -3.37 -7.30 -17.64
C GLY A 351 -3.63 -6.95 -16.17
N THR A 352 -2.88 -6.00 -15.68
CA THR A 352 -2.95 -5.50 -14.29
C THR A 352 -3.61 -4.14 -14.26
N LEU A 353 -4.58 -3.96 -13.37
CA LEU A 353 -5.14 -2.67 -13.02
C LEU A 353 -4.24 -2.04 -11.97
N VAL A 354 -3.75 -0.84 -12.23
CA VAL A 354 -2.85 -0.10 -11.34
C VAL A 354 -3.46 1.24 -10.97
N ILE A 355 -3.45 1.57 -9.69
CA ILE A 355 -3.63 2.91 -9.17
C ILE A 355 -2.23 3.45 -8.90
N ASN A 356 -1.83 4.46 -9.65
CA ASN A 356 -0.48 5.01 -9.63
C ASN A 356 -0.45 6.39 -9.01
N LYS A 357 0.64 6.71 -8.32
CA LYS A 357 0.94 8.06 -7.87
C LYS A 357 1.60 8.84 -9.01
N GLY A 358 0.92 9.85 -9.50
CA GLY A 358 1.37 10.61 -10.67
C GLY A 358 1.03 9.92 -12.01
N ASP A 359 1.28 10.62 -13.10
CA ASP A 359 0.82 10.30 -14.44
C ASP A 359 1.88 9.73 -15.38
N SER A 360 3.10 9.48 -14.90
CA SER A 360 4.25 9.11 -15.73
C SER A 360 5.05 7.93 -15.21
N GLU A 361 5.68 8.05 -14.06
CA GLU A 361 6.55 7.01 -13.50
C GLU A 361 5.76 6.02 -12.66
N LEU A 362 6.23 4.75 -12.63
CA LEU A 362 5.62 3.71 -11.82
C LEU A 362 5.81 4.00 -10.33
N SER A 363 4.73 4.32 -9.65
CA SER A 363 4.67 4.50 -8.20
C SER A 363 3.32 3.99 -7.70
N ILE A 364 3.25 2.71 -7.38
CA ILE A 364 2.01 1.98 -7.14
C ILE A 364 1.39 2.36 -5.79
N ILE A 365 0.11 2.72 -5.81
CA ILE A 365 -0.75 2.83 -4.63
C ILE A 365 -1.46 1.51 -4.38
N ASP A 366 -2.17 1.01 -5.42
CA ASP A 366 -2.84 -0.29 -5.45
C ASP A 366 -2.58 -0.97 -6.78
N SER A 367 -2.51 -2.31 -6.80
CA SER A 367 -2.45 -3.10 -8.03
C SER A 367 -3.29 -4.35 -7.91
N PHE A 368 -3.94 -4.72 -9.01
CA PHE A 368 -4.80 -5.90 -9.11
C PHE A 368 -4.42 -6.67 -10.36
N SER A 369 -3.66 -7.74 -10.18
CA SER A 369 -3.18 -8.61 -11.26
C SER A 369 -4.33 -9.45 -11.81
N ALA A 370 -4.47 -9.49 -13.12
CA ALA A 370 -5.44 -10.29 -13.86
C ALA A 370 -6.85 -10.35 -13.22
N PRO A 371 -7.46 -9.21 -12.84
CA PRO A 371 -8.75 -9.22 -12.16
C PRO A 371 -9.85 -9.76 -13.07
N LYS A 372 -10.79 -10.51 -12.48
CA LYS A 372 -12.00 -10.95 -13.13
C LYS A 372 -13.19 -10.20 -12.55
N LEU A 373 -13.96 -9.55 -13.41
CA LEU A 373 -15.18 -8.88 -13.01
C LEU A 373 -16.40 -9.72 -13.40
N ARG A 374 -17.39 -9.77 -12.51
CA ARG A 374 -18.69 -10.40 -12.79
C ARG A 374 -19.80 -9.61 -12.11
N VAL A 375 -21.00 -9.68 -12.65
CA VAL A 375 -22.20 -9.13 -11.98
C VAL A 375 -22.44 -9.90 -10.69
N GLN A 376 -22.68 -9.18 -9.57
CA GLN A 376 -22.95 -9.81 -8.27
C GLN A 376 -24.21 -10.69 -8.35
N GLY A 377 -25.34 -10.14 -8.75
CA GLY A 377 -26.60 -10.87 -8.78
C GLY A 377 -27.02 -11.43 -7.42
N ASP A 378 -28.08 -12.25 -7.42
CA ASP A 378 -28.50 -12.96 -6.22
C ASP A 378 -27.54 -14.12 -5.93
N VAL A 379 -27.07 -14.24 -4.69
CA VAL A 379 -26.24 -15.36 -4.26
C VAL A 379 -27.12 -16.59 -4.03
N THR A 380 -26.85 -17.66 -4.76
CA THR A 380 -27.59 -18.93 -4.66
C THR A 380 -26.72 -20.08 -4.18
N ASP A 381 -25.40 -19.99 -4.35
CA ASP A 381 -24.39 -20.89 -3.77
C ASP A 381 -23.60 -20.13 -2.70
N PHE A 382 -23.73 -20.54 -1.47
CA PHE A 382 -23.02 -19.96 -0.33
C PHE A 382 -21.74 -20.71 0.02
N THR A 383 -21.31 -21.68 -0.79
CA THR A 383 -20.06 -22.42 -0.57
C THR A 383 -18.87 -21.48 -0.77
N PRO A 384 -18.08 -21.17 0.26
CA PRO A 384 -16.92 -20.31 0.12
C PRO A 384 -15.88 -20.89 -0.84
N ALA A 385 -15.14 -20.05 -1.53
CA ALA A 385 -13.95 -20.49 -2.24
C ALA A 385 -12.93 -21.12 -1.27
N ASN A 386 -12.00 -21.92 -1.80
CA ASN A 386 -11.01 -22.56 -0.94
C ASN A 386 -10.02 -21.52 -0.37
N PRO A 387 -9.56 -21.69 0.86
CA PRO A 387 -8.47 -20.86 1.38
C PRO A 387 -7.17 -21.14 0.60
N VAL A 388 -6.33 -20.13 0.46
CA VAL A 388 -5.02 -20.28 -0.19
C VAL A 388 -3.93 -20.18 0.85
N PRO A 389 -3.14 -21.25 1.07
CA PRO A 389 -2.02 -21.24 2.00
C PRO A 389 -0.98 -20.19 1.61
N GLY A 390 -0.50 -19.46 2.60
CA GLY A 390 0.57 -18.49 2.45
C GLY A 390 1.86 -18.90 3.16
N TYR A 391 2.45 -17.97 3.91
CA TYR A 391 3.70 -18.19 4.61
C TYR A 391 3.53 -19.05 5.86
N PHE A 392 4.49 -19.97 6.09
CA PHE A 392 4.51 -20.85 7.24
C PHE A 392 5.89 -20.89 7.89
N THR A 393 5.93 -20.85 9.22
CA THR A 393 7.14 -21.14 10.01
C THR A 393 6.86 -22.16 11.11
N GLU A 394 7.78 -23.08 11.30
CA GLU A 394 7.73 -24.00 12.44
C GLU A 394 8.04 -23.30 13.75
N PRO A 395 7.43 -23.73 14.88
CA PRO A 395 7.84 -23.25 16.21
C PRO A 395 9.28 -23.61 16.53
N GLY A 396 10.01 -22.65 17.14
CA GLY A 396 11.40 -22.81 17.57
C GLY A 396 11.67 -22.02 18.84
N GLU A 397 12.59 -21.07 18.78
CA GLU A 397 12.81 -20.10 19.87
C GLU A 397 11.59 -19.17 20.01
N TYR A 398 10.86 -18.96 18.90
CA TYR A 398 9.60 -18.19 18.82
C TYR A 398 8.45 -19.11 18.42
N ALA A 399 7.22 -18.62 18.56
CA ALA A 399 6.03 -19.30 18.08
C ALA A 399 6.12 -19.55 16.58
N GLY A 400 5.58 -20.67 16.12
CA GLY A 400 5.30 -20.90 14.72
C GLY A 400 4.22 -19.96 14.21
N SER A 401 4.17 -19.74 12.91
CA SER A 401 3.17 -18.90 12.29
C SER A 401 2.62 -19.51 11.03
N LEU A 402 1.34 -19.35 10.81
CA LEU A 402 0.67 -19.69 9.57
C LEU A 402 -0.11 -18.48 9.06
N TYR A 403 0.15 -18.11 7.80
CA TYR A 403 -0.57 -17.09 7.05
C TYR A 403 -1.33 -17.76 5.91
N PHE A 404 -2.53 -17.32 5.64
CA PHE A 404 -3.34 -17.83 4.54
C PHE A 404 -4.33 -16.77 4.05
N SER A 405 -4.72 -16.86 2.77
CA SER A 405 -5.80 -16.04 2.25
C SER A 405 -7.14 -16.68 2.57
N PHE A 406 -7.97 -15.95 3.32
CA PHE A 406 -9.31 -16.37 3.68
C PHE A 406 -10.31 -15.82 2.64
N PRO A 407 -11.01 -16.65 1.86
CA PRO A 407 -11.86 -16.17 0.78
C PRO A 407 -13.08 -15.40 1.30
N SER A 408 -13.34 -14.25 0.68
CA SER A 408 -14.55 -13.45 0.89
C SER A 408 -15.61 -13.68 -0.19
N ILE A 409 -15.38 -14.63 -1.10
CA ILE A 409 -16.25 -14.97 -2.23
C ILE A 409 -16.65 -16.44 -2.21
N ASN A 410 -17.74 -16.77 -2.90
CA ASN A 410 -18.11 -18.15 -3.18
C ASN A 410 -17.35 -18.72 -4.39
N ASN A 411 -17.56 -20.02 -4.68
CA ASN A 411 -16.95 -20.69 -5.84
C ASN A 411 -17.31 -20.06 -7.20
N GLU A 412 -18.38 -19.28 -7.26
CA GLU A 412 -18.78 -18.57 -8.46
C GLU A 412 -18.18 -17.16 -8.54
N GLY A 413 -17.45 -16.70 -7.52
CA GLY A 413 -16.83 -15.38 -7.44
C GLY A 413 -17.80 -14.27 -7.02
N GLN A 414 -18.92 -14.60 -6.39
CA GLN A 414 -19.84 -13.63 -5.77
C GLN A 414 -19.39 -13.34 -4.35
N LEU A 415 -19.50 -12.08 -3.92
CA LEU A 415 -19.20 -11.70 -2.54
C LEU A 415 -20.20 -12.34 -1.57
N LEU A 416 -19.66 -12.85 -0.49
CA LEU A 416 -20.38 -13.36 0.66
C LEU A 416 -20.37 -12.32 1.78
N ASP A 417 -21.37 -12.38 2.66
CA ASP A 417 -21.36 -11.57 3.87
C ASP A 417 -20.30 -12.09 4.84
N VAL A 418 -19.24 -11.30 5.01
CA VAL A 418 -18.09 -11.68 5.84
C VAL A 418 -18.43 -11.91 7.31
N SER A 419 -19.57 -11.37 7.81
CA SER A 419 -20.05 -11.62 9.18
C SER A 419 -20.50 -13.06 9.39
N ASN A 420 -20.75 -13.80 8.31
CA ASN A 420 -21.16 -15.20 8.30
C ASN A 420 -20.04 -16.16 7.88
N LEU A 421 -18.84 -15.64 7.63
CA LEU A 421 -17.67 -16.44 7.25
C LEU A 421 -16.84 -16.80 8.48
N TYR A 422 -16.39 -18.07 8.50
CA TYR A 422 -15.54 -18.63 9.56
C TYR A 422 -14.49 -19.53 8.95
N TYR A 423 -13.42 -19.82 9.68
CA TYR A 423 -12.47 -20.87 9.32
C TYR A 423 -12.22 -21.84 10.47
N ARG A 424 -11.80 -23.05 10.10
CA ARG A 424 -11.35 -24.12 10.98
C ARG A 424 -9.92 -24.49 10.63
N VAL A 425 -9.19 -24.94 11.62
CA VAL A 425 -7.85 -25.51 11.48
C VAL A 425 -7.89 -26.96 11.93
N TYR A 426 -7.25 -27.83 11.18
CA TYR A 426 -7.09 -29.24 11.53
C TYR A 426 -5.60 -29.51 11.69
N VAL A 427 -5.25 -30.24 12.74
CA VAL A 427 -3.87 -30.70 13.01
C VAL A 427 -3.88 -32.21 12.97
N ASP A 428 -3.12 -32.80 12.03
CA ASP A 428 -3.12 -34.24 11.75
C ASP A 428 -4.51 -34.83 11.49
N GLY A 429 -5.41 -34.03 10.92
CA GLY A 429 -6.78 -34.39 10.59
C GLY A 429 -7.79 -34.25 11.75
N GLU A 430 -7.36 -33.86 12.94
CA GLU A 430 -8.22 -33.55 14.07
C GLU A 430 -8.50 -32.05 14.15
N LEU A 431 -9.77 -31.68 14.42
CA LEU A 431 -10.19 -30.29 14.53
C LEU A 431 -9.53 -29.61 15.74
N MET A 432 -8.87 -28.49 15.49
CA MET A 432 -8.17 -27.72 16.53
C MET A 432 -9.14 -26.87 17.33
N THR A 433 -8.99 -26.86 18.65
CA THR A 433 -9.67 -25.90 19.54
C THR A 433 -8.75 -24.73 19.82
N PHE A 434 -9.24 -23.51 19.61
CA PHE A 434 -8.60 -22.27 20.02
C PHE A 434 -9.03 -21.93 21.44
N TYR A 435 -8.10 -21.99 22.38
CA TYR A 435 -8.35 -21.78 23.80
C TYR A 435 -8.25 -20.31 24.18
N THR A 436 -9.14 -19.82 25.03
CA THR A 436 -9.19 -18.43 25.50
C THR A 436 -7.97 -18.00 26.30
N ASP A 437 -7.26 -18.95 26.90
CA ASP A 437 -6.01 -18.70 27.64
C ASP A 437 -4.77 -18.59 26.73
N GLU A 438 -4.86 -19.05 25.47
CA GLU A 438 -3.81 -18.92 24.45
C GLU A 438 -4.10 -17.77 23.47
N TYR A 439 -5.38 -17.58 23.11
CA TYR A 439 -5.83 -16.59 22.13
C TYR A 439 -6.73 -15.55 22.79
N GLU A 440 -6.09 -14.50 23.32
CA GLU A 440 -6.77 -13.41 24.02
C GLU A 440 -7.86 -12.75 23.14
N GLY A 441 -8.98 -12.40 23.75
CA GLY A 441 -10.10 -11.74 23.08
C GLY A 441 -11.18 -12.67 22.54
N LEU A 442 -10.97 -14.00 22.56
CA LEU A 442 -12.05 -14.97 22.35
C LEU A 442 -12.99 -14.95 23.57
N GLU A 443 -14.31 -15.03 23.32
CA GLU A 443 -15.32 -15.07 24.41
C GLU A 443 -15.39 -16.46 25.08
N GLU A 444 -15.14 -17.52 24.31
CA GLU A 444 -15.12 -18.91 24.74
C GLU A 444 -14.14 -19.74 23.90
N ASP A 445 -13.76 -20.91 24.40
CA ASP A 445 -12.99 -21.88 23.63
C ASP A 445 -13.78 -22.30 22.39
N THR A 446 -13.18 -22.20 21.22
CA THR A 446 -13.86 -22.37 19.95
C THR A 446 -13.04 -23.15 18.93
N GLU A 447 -13.73 -23.83 18.02
CA GLU A 447 -13.13 -24.53 16.88
C GLU A 447 -13.29 -23.73 15.57
N GLU A 448 -13.97 -22.59 15.63
CA GLU A 448 -14.28 -21.75 14.47
C GLU A 448 -13.92 -20.29 14.76
N ILE A 449 -13.09 -19.72 13.92
CA ILE A 449 -12.70 -18.32 14.05
C ILE A 449 -13.45 -17.48 13.02
N PRO A 450 -14.19 -16.43 13.43
CA PRO A 450 -14.86 -15.52 12.51
C PRO A 450 -13.86 -14.78 11.60
N PHE A 451 -14.28 -14.49 10.37
CA PHE A 451 -13.51 -13.69 9.41
C PHE A 451 -13.06 -12.34 10.01
N THR A 452 -13.93 -11.71 10.78
CA THR A 452 -13.71 -10.37 11.34
C THR A 452 -12.98 -10.38 12.68
N PHE A 453 -12.59 -11.56 13.20
CA PHE A 453 -11.88 -11.62 14.48
C PHE A 453 -10.40 -11.26 14.32
N SER A 454 -9.91 -10.37 15.18
CA SER A 454 -8.49 -10.08 15.31
C SER A 454 -8.18 -9.59 16.71
N ASN A 455 -7.18 -10.20 17.36
CA ASN A 455 -6.60 -9.68 18.60
C ASN A 455 -5.29 -8.92 18.36
N MET A 456 -4.86 -8.80 17.11
CA MET A 456 -3.64 -8.12 16.68
C MET A 456 -2.32 -8.70 17.25
N ASN A 457 -2.39 -9.76 18.06
CA ASN A 457 -1.22 -10.36 18.71
C ASN A 457 -0.84 -11.69 18.04
N ASN A 458 -1.70 -12.69 18.13
CA ASN A 458 -1.41 -14.05 17.68
C ASN A 458 -2.52 -14.71 16.87
N LEU A 459 -3.63 -14.01 16.66
CA LEU A 459 -4.78 -14.48 15.88
C LEU A 459 -5.48 -13.29 15.23
N GLY A 460 -5.63 -13.29 13.89
CA GLY A 460 -6.29 -12.20 13.22
C GLY A 460 -6.00 -12.05 11.74
N TYR A 461 -6.08 -10.83 11.24
CA TYR A 461 -5.86 -10.48 9.84
C TYR A 461 -5.14 -9.13 9.72
N PHE A 462 -4.55 -8.88 8.54
CA PHE A 462 -3.90 -7.61 8.23
C PHE A 462 -4.85 -6.68 7.47
N GLY A 463 -4.97 -5.46 7.98
CA GLY A 463 -5.64 -4.36 7.29
C GLY A 463 -7.16 -4.48 7.14
N THR A 464 -7.77 -3.37 6.68
CA THR A 464 -9.21 -3.31 6.38
C THR A 464 -9.41 -3.78 4.93
N GLY A 465 -10.15 -4.87 4.74
CA GLY A 465 -10.40 -5.45 3.42
C GLY A 465 -9.32 -6.39 2.92
N ASP A 466 -8.31 -6.67 3.73
CA ASP A 466 -7.33 -7.71 3.46
C ASP A 466 -7.93 -9.07 3.82
N VAL A 467 -7.73 -10.03 2.94
CA VAL A 467 -8.16 -11.43 3.16
C VAL A 467 -7.05 -12.28 3.78
N THR A 468 -5.87 -11.71 4.03
CA THR A 468 -4.75 -12.42 4.64
C THR A 468 -4.94 -12.55 6.14
N HIS A 469 -5.19 -13.77 6.59
CA HIS A 469 -5.34 -14.13 7.98
C HIS A 469 -4.10 -14.82 8.50
N PHE A 470 -3.92 -14.78 9.81
CA PHE A 470 -2.79 -15.45 10.47
C PHE A 470 -3.19 -16.01 11.82
N PHE A 471 -2.49 -17.08 12.24
CA PHE A 471 -2.42 -17.48 13.63
C PHE A 471 -1.01 -17.93 14.00
N TYR A 472 -0.62 -17.67 15.24
CA TYR A 472 0.63 -18.14 15.83
C TYR A 472 0.36 -19.27 16.79
N PHE A 473 1.26 -20.24 16.87
CA PHE A 473 1.10 -21.44 17.65
C PHE A 473 2.42 -21.94 18.23
N THR A 474 2.36 -22.74 19.32
CA THR A 474 3.53 -23.25 20.02
C THR A 474 3.64 -24.78 20.02
N PHE A 475 2.60 -25.47 19.55
CA PHE A 475 2.59 -26.95 19.49
C PHE A 475 3.55 -27.45 18.39
N THR A 476 4.12 -28.64 18.63
CA THR A 476 5.09 -29.31 17.75
C THR A 476 4.72 -30.76 17.55
N GLY A 477 5.36 -31.45 16.60
CA GLY A 477 5.19 -32.88 16.38
C GLY A 477 4.02 -33.27 15.47
N TYR A 478 3.43 -32.30 14.78
CA TYR A 478 2.40 -32.49 13.77
C TYR A 478 3.01 -32.89 12.41
N ARG A 479 2.20 -33.51 11.55
CA ARG A 479 2.53 -33.87 10.17
C ARG A 479 1.79 -32.96 9.19
N THR A 480 0.54 -32.58 9.50
CA THR A 480 -0.27 -31.70 8.68
C THR A 480 -0.90 -30.60 9.52
N ILE A 481 -1.04 -29.43 8.92
CA ILE A 481 -1.97 -28.37 9.35
C ILE A 481 -2.80 -28.03 8.13
N ASP A 482 -4.11 -28.19 8.27
CA ASP A 482 -5.05 -28.00 7.18
C ASP A 482 -6.06 -26.92 7.56
N ILE A 483 -6.57 -26.17 6.57
CA ILE A 483 -7.53 -25.08 6.77
C ILE A 483 -8.78 -25.37 5.96
N GLN A 484 -9.94 -25.03 6.51
CA GLN A 484 -11.22 -25.05 5.87
C GLN A 484 -11.96 -23.75 6.15
N THR A 485 -12.61 -23.18 5.14
CA THR A 485 -13.49 -22.03 5.30
C THR A 485 -14.94 -22.47 5.25
N LEU A 486 -15.81 -21.77 5.96
CA LEU A 486 -17.23 -22.08 6.00
C LEU A 486 -18.08 -20.81 6.07
N TYR A 487 -19.29 -20.91 5.53
CA TYR A 487 -20.31 -19.88 5.59
C TYR A 487 -21.55 -20.40 6.33
N ARG A 488 -22.10 -19.60 7.22
CA ARG A 488 -23.30 -19.92 8.01
C ARG A 488 -24.47 -19.06 7.56
N ASP A 489 -25.52 -19.73 7.06
CA ASP A 489 -26.83 -19.12 6.76
C ASP A 489 -27.89 -19.72 7.69
N GLY A 490 -28.09 -19.10 8.82
CA GLY A 490 -28.93 -19.63 9.89
C GLY A 490 -28.40 -20.99 10.40
N GLU A 491 -29.19 -22.05 10.22
CA GLU A 491 -28.81 -23.43 10.62
C GLU A 491 -27.98 -24.16 9.53
N ASN A 492 -27.90 -23.61 8.32
CA ASN A 492 -27.16 -24.22 7.23
C ASN A 492 -25.67 -23.84 7.32
N VAL A 493 -24.81 -24.81 7.04
CA VAL A 493 -23.36 -24.63 6.96
C VAL A 493 -22.90 -25.07 5.58
N TYR A 494 -22.22 -24.16 4.88
CA TYR A 494 -21.61 -24.40 3.57
C TYR A 494 -20.11 -24.40 3.76
N GLU A 495 -19.43 -25.44 3.32
CA GLU A 495 -18.01 -25.67 3.62
C GLU A 495 -17.19 -25.73 2.33
N SER A 496 -16.02 -25.08 2.34
CA SER A 496 -15.01 -25.26 1.31
C SER A 496 -14.35 -26.64 1.41
N LYS A 497 -13.44 -26.93 0.50
CA LYS A 497 -12.53 -28.07 0.69
C LYS A 497 -11.55 -27.77 1.82
N ILE A 498 -11.13 -28.84 2.50
CA ILE A 498 -10.00 -28.79 3.43
C ILE A 498 -8.71 -28.68 2.59
N VAL A 499 -7.87 -27.70 2.89
CA VAL A 499 -6.62 -27.41 2.15
C VAL A 499 -5.44 -27.55 3.09
N ASN A 500 -4.43 -28.31 2.68
CA ASN A 500 -3.19 -28.43 3.44
C ASN A 500 -2.40 -27.12 3.40
N ALA A 501 -2.07 -26.57 4.57
CA ALA A 501 -1.52 -25.24 4.73
C ALA A 501 0.01 -25.19 4.91
N ILE A 502 0.66 -26.30 5.25
CA ILE A 502 2.09 -26.30 5.60
C ILE A 502 3.01 -26.86 4.49
N GLY A 503 2.45 -27.08 3.30
CA GLY A 503 3.25 -27.35 2.12
C GLY A 503 4.24 -28.51 2.21
N GLY A 504 3.79 -29.66 2.61
CA GLY A 504 4.28 -30.93 2.03
C GLY A 504 3.49 -31.07 0.74
N ASP A 505 4.10 -31.48 -0.36
CA ASP A 505 3.43 -31.60 -1.68
C ASP A 505 1.93 -31.56 -1.56
N ALA A 506 1.28 -30.55 -2.18
CA ALA A 506 -0.16 -30.46 -2.18
C ALA A 506 -0.65 -31.86 -2.53
N GLY A 507 -1.06 -32.63 -1.55
CA GLY A 507 -1.56 -33.95 -1.76
C GLY A 507 -2.67 -33.74 -2.74
N VAL A 508 -2.50 -34.17 -3.98
CA VAL A 508 -3.58 -34.19 -4.94
C VAL A 508 -4.62 -35.10 -4.29
N ASP A 509 -5.62 -34.47 -3.67
CA ASP A 509 -6.71 -35.20 -3.07
C ASP A 509 -7.23 -36.19 -4.09
N GLY A 510 -7.08 -37.49 -3.79
CA GLY A 510 -7.67 -38.56 -4.55
C GLY A 510 -6.85 -39.17 -5.67
N ILE A 511 -5.55 -38.87 -5.84
CA ILE A 511 -4.72 -39.77 -6.63
C ILE A 511 -4.29 -40.92 -5.74
N ASP A 512 -5.02 -42.02 -5.86
CA ASP A 512 -4.71 -43.30 -5.26
C ASP A 512 -3.38 -43.80 -5.85
N ILE A 513 -2.27 -43.45 -5.18
CA ILE A 513 -0.88 -43.82 -5.60
C ILE A 513 -0.73 -45.35 -5.65
N GLU A 514 -1.61 -46.11 -4.97
CA GLU A 514 -1.65 -47.57 -5.06
C GLU A 514 -2.01 -48.05 -6.47
N ASN A 515 -2.64 -47.22 -7.31
CA ASN A 515 -3.00 -47.52 -8.69
C ASN A 515 -2.05 -46.92 -9.74
N ALA A 516 -0.86 -46.49 -9.37
CA ALA A 516 0.12 -46.01 -10.35
C ALA A 516 0.50 -47.11 -11.35
N LEU A 517 0.41 -46.79 -12.65
CA LEU A 517 0.81 -47.70 -13.73
C LEU A 517 2.29 -48.10 -13.64
N ARG A 518 3.14 -47.15 -13.23
CA ARG A 518 4.56 -47.34 -12.99
C ARG A 518 5.15 -46.27 -12.08
N THR A 519 6.24 -46.61 -11.40
CA THR A 519 7.06 -45.70 -10.60
C THR A 519 8.43 -45.57 -11.24
N GLU A 520 8.91 -44.34 -11.35
CA GLU A 520 10.23 -43.99 -11.87
C GLU A 520 10.99 -43.22 -10.80
N TRP A 521 12.29 -43.47 -10.65
CA TRP A 521 13.15 -42.82 -9.68
C TRP A 521 14.19 -41.95 -10.37
N TYR A 522 14.49 -40.80 -9.78
CA TYR A 522 15.49 -39.87 -10.31
C TYR A 522 16.38 -39.37 -9.18
N ASP A 523 17.67 -39.17 -9.50
CA ASP A 523 18.55 -38.42 -8.58
C ASP A 523 18.21 -36.91 -8.59
N LEU A 524 18.84 -36.16 -7.68
CA LEU A 524 18.59 -34.73 -7.55
C LEU A 524 19.05 -33.91 -8.78
N SER A 525 19.80 -34.50 -9.68
CA SER A 525 20.17 -33.92 -10.99
C SER A 525 19.16 -34.21 -12.09
N GLY A 526 18.09 -34.96 -11.79
CA GLY A 526 17.05 -35.34 -12.76
C GLY A 526 17.39 -36.55 -13.59
N ARG A 527 18.46 -37.28 -13.28
CA ARG A 527 18.85 -38.51 -14.00
C ARG A 527 18.06 -39.69 -13.43
N ARG A 528 17.42 -40.46 -14.32
CA ARG A 528 16.68 -41.67 -13.96
C ARG A 528 17.57 -42.74 -13.37
N VAL A 529 17.10 -43.42 -12.33
CA VAL A 529 17.78 -44.48 -11.59
C VAL A 529 16.82 -45.67 -11.45
N ASP A 530 17.22 -46.84 -11.87
CA ASP A 530 16.34 -48.03 -11.83
C ASP A 530 16.24 -48.69 -10.45
N ASN A 531 17.28 -48.57 -9.62
CA ASN A 531 17.31 -49.07 -8.24
C ASN A 531 17.92 -48.02 -7.32
N PRO A 532 17.09 -47.17 -6.69
CA PRO A 532 17.58 -46.14 -5.78
C PRO A 532 18.12 -46.78 -4.50
N GLY A 533 19.36 -46.44 -4.12
CA GLY A 533 19.97 -46.83 -2.85
C GLY A 533 19.52 -45.89 -1.72
N LYS A 534 20.14 -46.04 -0.50
CA LYS A 534 19.89 -45.15 0.60
C LYS A 534 20.21 -43.70 0.18
N GLY A 535 19.33 -42.77 0.52
CA GLY A 535 19.49 -41.35 0.19
C GLY A 535 18.19 -40.66 -0.18
N LEU A 536 18.30 -39.40 -0.59
CA LEU A 536 17.17 -38.59 -1.06
C LEU A 536 17.00 -38.74 -2.58
N TRP A 537 15.78 -39.10 -2.99
CA TRP A 537 15.44 -39.40 -4.38
C TRP A 537 14.15 -38.66 -4.78
N ILE A 538 13.97 -38.45 -6.08
CA ILE A 538 12.70 -38.00 -6.65
C ILE A 538 11.97 -39.24 -7.18
N LYS A 539 10.82 -39.55 -6.62
CA LYS A 539 9.90 -40.60 -7.07
C LYS A 539 8.83 -40.00 -7.95
N ARG A 540 8.67 -40.52 -9.15
CA ARG A 540 7.62 -40.13 -10.10
C ARG A 540 6.67 -41.31 -10.30
N SER A 541 5.41 -41.13 -9.92
CA SER A 541 4.32 -42.09 -10.17
C SER A 541 3.57 -41.68 -11.43
N VAL A 542 3.46 -42.55 -12.41
CA VAL A 542 2.74 -42.34 -13.68
C VAL A 542 1.42 -43.09 -13.60
N MET A 543 0.31 -42.39 -13.81
CA MET A 543 -1.05 -42.92 -13.72
C MET A 543 -1.53 -43.51 -15.05
N GLN A 544 -2.65 -44.27 -15.02
CA GLN A 544 -3.24 -44.88 -16.21
C GLN A 544 -3.76 -43.86 -17.23
N ASP A 545 -4.14 -42.69 -16.79
CA ASP A 545 -4.60 -41.57 -17.62
C ASP A 545 -3.46 -40.77 -18.27
N GLY A 546 -2.20 -41.12 -17.97
CA GLY A 546 -1.00 -40.44 -18.49
C GLY A 546 -0.54 -39.27 -17.61
N THR A 547 -1.27 -38.91 -16.56
CA THR A 547 -0.81 -37.93 -15.57
C THR A 547 0.35 -38.48 -14.74
N SER A 548 1.14 -37.63 -14.11
CA SER A 548 2.23 -38.08 -13.24
C SER A 548 2.43 -37.16 -12.05
N VAL A 549 2.73 -37.77 -10.91
CA VAL A 549 3.04 -37.09 -9.65
C VAL A 549 4.49 -37.39 -9.28
N ALA A 550 5.22 -36.36 -8.85
CA ALA A 550 6.59 -36.51 -8.37
C ALA A 550 6.71 -36.08 -6.92
N SER A 551 7.32 -36.91 -6.10
CA SER A 551 7.61 -36.66 -4.67
C SER A 551 9.09 -36.83 -4.36
N LYS A 552 9.59 -36.16 -3.32
CA LYS A 552 10.93 -36.42 -2.76
C LYS A 552 10.81 -37.49 -1.69
N GLU A 553 11.55 -38.59 -1.81
CA GLU A 553 11.55 -39.67 -0.85
C GLU A 553 12.95 -39.99 -0.31
N ILE A 554 13.01 -40.26 0.99
CA ILE A 554 14.24 -40.71 1.65
C ILE A 554 14.18 -42.22 1.80
N ILE A 555 15.05 -42.94 1.10
CA ILE A 555 15.26 -44.37 1.30
C ILE A 555 16.29 -44.55 2.42
N ARG A 556 15.88 -45.15 3.53
CA ARG A 556 16.68 -45.36 4.73
C ARG A 556 17.49 -46.64 4.74
#